data_74069f40b0cbc835e27e70ccc9129735
#
_entry.id   74069f40b0cbc835e27e70ccc9129735
#
_cell.length_a   1.000
_cell.length_b   1.000
_cell.length_c   1.000
_cell.angle_alpha   90.00
_cell.angle_beta   90.00
_cell.angle_gamma   90.00
#
_symmetry.space_group_name_H-M   'P 1'
#
loop_
_entity.id
_entity.type
_entity.pdbx_description
1 polymer ?
#
loop_
_entity_poly.entity_id
_entity_poly.type
_entity_poly.pdbx_seq_one_letter_code
_entity_poly.pdbx_strand_id
1 'polypeptide(L)'
;MKLKKEITHREFTEKNYPLEGFTDTHIHTSPDIKPRLLTDIEAAVNAKKERMNSIVLKSHFESTSGRAIIASGVTDLPVYGGVVLNNSVGGLNVDAVKSSAMIGGKFVWFPTISYSSIQINWSHVEDILHVIKENQMILATGHLKSDDIFTLLDMAKGLGIWRIIVNHPLTKVVGASLDEQVEMSTYAYLEHCFVACMEKHDNLDPVLIKDSIKKVGANRCLMATDFGQIHNPSPVNGMKMFINSMIHEGVSIDEIRLMCKDNPHKLIN
;
A
#
# COMPACT_ATOMS: atom_id res chain seq x y z
N MET A 1 -1.80 -0.02 -35.09
CA MET A 1 -2.42 1.06 -34.25
C MET A 1 -3.61 0.45 -33.56
N LYS A 2 -3.41 -0.14 -32.34
CA LYS A 2 -4.51 -0.69 -31.53
C LYS A 2 -5.24 0.49 -30.90
N LEU A 3 -6.54 0.62 -31.15
CA LEU A 3 -7.40 1.58 -30.46
C LEU A 3 -7.25 1.36 -28.95
N LYS A 4 -6.78 2.38 -28.22
CA LYS A 4 -6.92 2.44 -26.76
C LYS A 4 -8.42 2.41 -26.47
N LYS A 5 -8.90 1.33 -25.87
CA LYS A 5 -10.24 1.30 -25.29
C LYS A 5 -10.25 2.32 -24.15
N GLU A 6 -11.02 3.36 -24.28
CA GLU A 6 -11.34 4.24 -23.14
C GLU A 6 -12.08 3.40 -22.12
N ILE A 7 -11.41 3.08 -21.02
CA ILE A 7 -11.99 2.38 -19.89
C ILE A 7 -12.85 3.40 -19.15
N THR A 8 -14.15 3.40 -19.42
CA THR A 8 -15.08 4.30 -18.74
C THR A 8 -15.46 3.75 -17.37
N HIS A 9 -15.74 4.64 -16.41
CA HIS A 9 -16.19 4.31 -15.04
C HIS A 9 -17.36 3.28 -15.00
N ARG A 10 -18.12 3.15 -16.09
CA ARG A 10 -19.27 2.25 -16.21
C ARG A 10 -18.90 0.76 -16.31
N GLU A 11 -17.73 0.42 -16.86
CA GLU A 11 -17.36 -1.00 -17.10
C GLU A 11 -16.92 -1.72 -15.81
N PHE A 12 -16.52 -0.99 -14.75
CA PHE A 12 -16.07 -1.58 -13.49
C PHE A 12 -17.18 -1.85 -12.46
N THR A 13 -18.44 -1.46 -12.73
CA THR A 13 -19.51 -1.46 -11.72
C THR A 13 -20.45 -2.68 -11.81
N GLU A 14 -20.29 -3.60 -12.76
CA GLU A 14 -21.30 -4.60 -13.08
C GLU A 14 -21.43 -5.79 -12.10
N LYS A 15 -20.42 -6.06 -11.25
CA LYS A 15 -20.55 -7.10 -10.22
C LYS A 15 -20.13 -6.56 -8.85
N ASN A 16 -21.05 -6.65 -7.90
CA ASN A 16 -20.78 -6.27 -6.52
C ASN A 16 -20.12 -7.45 -5.79
N TYR A 17 -18.79 -7.58 -5.91
CA TYR A 17 -18.05 -8.59 -5.15
C TYR A 17 -18.05 -8.25 -3.67
N PRO A 18 -18.32 -9.21 -2.78
CA PRO A 18 -18.24 -9.00 -1.36
C PRO A 18 -16.77 -8.81 -0.94
N LEU A 19 -16.53 -7.81 -0.09
CA LEU A 19 -15.19 -7.53 0.47
C LEU A 19 -14.97 -8.22 1.83
N GLU A 20 -15.82 -9.18 2.18
CA GLU A 20 -15.77 -9.85 3.47
C GLU A 20 -14.41 -10.52 3.74
N GLY A 21 -13.79 -10.09 4.84
CA GLY A 21 -12.48 -10.56 5.27
C GLY A 21 -11.29 -9.95 4.53
N PHE A 22 -11.51 -9.02 3.59
CA PHE A 22 -10.44 -8.35 2.84
C PHE A 22 -9.81 -7.22 3.66
N THR A 23 -8.57 -6.92 3.36
CA THR A 23 -7.82 -5.80 3.92
C THR A 23 -7.35 -4.89 2.79
N ASP A 24 -7.60 -3.58 2.91
CA ASP A 24 -6.94 -2.59 2.06
C ASP A 24 -5.71 -2.04 2.80
N THR A 25 -4.54 -2.39 2.32
CA THR A 25 -3.27 -2.06 2.96
C THR A 25 -2.78 -0.64 2.69
N HIS A 26 -3.56 0.18 1.95
CA HIS A 26 -3.11 1.49 1.53
C HIS A 26 -4.27 2.42 1.20
N ILE A 27 -4.69 3.25 2.15
CA ILE A 27 -5.69 4.31 1.91
C ILE A 27 -5.24 5.65 2.48
N HIS A 28 -5.76 6.72 1.90
CA HIS A 28 -5.53 8.09 2.35
C HIS A 28 -6.82 8.73 2.84
N THR A 29 -6.77 9.36 4.01
CA THR A 29 -7.94 9.93 4.69
C THR A 29 -7.63 11.29 5.29
N SER A 30 -8.65 12.09 5.63
CA SER A 30 -8.49 13.30 6.43
C SER A 30 -8.53 12.98 7.95
N PRO A 31 -7.83 13.81 8.77
CA PRO A 31 -7.15 15.05 8.41
C PRO A 31 -5.90 14.82 7.55
N ASP A 32 -5.65 15.67 6.57
CA ASP A 32 -4.46 15.66 5.71
C ASP A 32 -4.25 17.07 5.15
N ILE A 33 -3.01 17.43 4.79
CA ILE A 33 -2.71 18.68 4.09
C ILE A 33 -3.38 18.72 2.71
N LYS A 34 -3.48 17.56 2.03
CA LYS A 34 -4.22 17.43 0.78
C LYS A 34 -5.69 17.15 1.07
N PRO A 35 -6.63 17.74 0.31
CA PRO A 35 -8.05 17.39 0.43
C PRO A 35 -8.27 15.88 0.23
N ARG A 36 -8.99 15.25 1.17
CA ARG A 36 -9.34 13.85 1.14
C ARG A 36 -10.84 13.64 1.07
N LEU A 37 -11.27 12.56 0.46
CA LEU A 37 -12.68 12.24 0.24
C LEU A 37 -13.40 11.88 1.55
N LEU A 38 -12.74 11.17 2.44
CA LEU A 38 -13.29 10.64 3.69
C LEU A 38 -12.36 10.95 4.87
N THR A 39 -12.94 11.06 6.05
CA THR A 39 -12.21 10.99 7.31
C THR A 39 -11.79 9.55 7.63
N ASP A 40 -10.89 9.37 8.61
CA ASP A 40 -10.49 8.05 9.11
C ASP A 40 -11.69 7.21 9.54
N ILE A 41 -12.61 7.84 10.30
CA ILE A 41 -13.80 7.18 10.84
C ILE A 41 -14.77 6.81 9.73
N GLU A 42 -15.03 7.69 8.77
CA GLU A 42 -15.91 7.39 7.63
C GLU A 42 -15.37 6.25 6.78
N ALA A 43 -14.06 6.22 6.52
CA ALA A 43 -13.41 5.13 5.80
C ALA A 43 -13.55 3.80 6.55
N ALA A 44 -13.31 3.79 7.87
CA ALA A 44 -13.46 2.61 8.71
C ALA A 44 -14.92 2.14 8.79
N VAL A 45 -15.89 3.05 8.93
CA VAL A 45 -17.33 2.71 8.90
C VAL A 45 -17.71 2.08 7.56
N ASN A 46 -17.22 2.62 6.43
CA ASN A 46 -17.52 2.07 5.11
C ASN A 46 -16.91 0.67 4.94
N ALA A 47 -15.68 0.46 5.39
CA ALA A 47 -15.02 -0.84 5.37
C ALA A 47 -15.75 -1.87 6.26
N LYS A 48 -16.17 -1.46 7.46
CA LYS A 48 -16.96 -2.32 8.37
C LYS A 48 -18.30 -2.75 7.77
N LYS A 49 -19.02 -1.84 7.10
CA LYS A 49 -20.28 -2.17 6.39
C LYS A 49 -20.10 -3.26 5.34
N GLU A 50 -18.96 -3.29 4.66
CA GLU A 50 -18.60 -4.31 3.67
C GLU A 50 -17.94 -5.55 4.30
N ARG A 51 -17.91 -5.65 5.64
CA ARG A 51 -17.29 -6.75 6.41
C ARG A 51 -15.82 -6.97 6.08
N MET A 52 -15.11 -5.91 5.73
CA MET A 52 -13.66 -5.99 5.57
C MET A 52 -13.00 -6.36 6.90
N ASN A 53 -11.86 -7.02 6.82
CA ASN A 53 -11.09 -7.41 8.01
C ASN A 53 -10.38 -6.21 8.65
N SER A 54 -9.82 -5.35 7.83
CA SER A 54 -9.08 -4.17 8.29
C SER A 54 -8.78 -3.19 7.16
N ILE A 55 -8.33 -2.00 7.53
CA ILE A 55 -7.77 -0.99 6.62
C ILE A 55 -6.48 -0.41 7.19
N VAL A 56 -5.61 0.11 6.31
CA VAL A 56 -4.36 0.76 6.70
C VAL A 56 -4.36 2.22 6.26
N LEU A 57 -4.32 3.13 7.23
CA LEU A 57 -4.25 4.56 7.00
C LEU A 57 -2.83 5.01 6.71
N LYS A 58 -2.63 5.77 5.65
CA LYS A 58 -1.34 6.36 5.29
C LYS A 58 -1.48 7.87 5.08
N SER A 59 -0.58 8.66 5.65
CA SER A 59 -0.41 10.07 5.34
C SER A 59 1.02 10.33 4.89
N HIS A 60 1.20 11.21 3.90
CA HIS A 60 2.53 11.63 3.47
C HIS A 60 3.17 12.64 4.42
N PHE A 61 2.42 13.18 5.38
CA PHE A 61 2.81 14.38 6.14
C PHE A 61 2.96 14.15 7.63
N GLU A 62 2.33 13.12 8.18
CA GLU A 62 2.30 12.85 9.62
C GLU A 62 2.21 11.35 9.92
N SER A 63 2.41 10.96 11.19
CA SER A 63 2.13 9.61 11.65
C SER A 63 0.62 9.39 11.76
N THR A 64 0.13 8.28 11.22
CA THR A 64 -1.27 7.84 11.31
C THR A 64 -1.53 6.87 12.45
N SER A 65 -0.51 6.56 13.28
CA SER A 65 -0.62 5.55 14.35
C SER A 65 -1.71 5.89 15.38
N GLY A 66 -1.72 7.12 15.91
CA GLY A 66 -2.74 7.56 16.86
C GLY A 66 -4.13 7.66 16.25
N ARG A 67 -4.22 8.13 15.01
CA ARG A 67 -5.46 8.23 14.25
C ARG A 67 -6.10 6.85 14.03
N ALA A 68 -5.29 5.84 13.72
CA ALA A 68 -5.73 4.46 13.54
C ALA A 68 -6.33 3.87 14.82
N ILE A 69 -5.73 4.13 15.98
CA ILE A 69 -6.27 3.70 17.29
C ILE A 69 -7.65 4.31 17.54
N ILE A 70 -7.78 5.62 17.30
CA ILE A 70 -9.06 6.31 17.48
C ILE A 70 -10.14 5.73 16.55
N ALA A 71 -9.81 5.58 15.26
CA ALA A 71 -10.73 5.02 14.28
C ALA A 71 -11.13 3.57 14.62
N SER A 72 -10.18 2.74 15.05
CA SER A 72 -10.46 1.38 15.54
C SER A 72 -11.41 1.39 16.74
N GLY A 73 -11.12 2.21 17.75
CA GLY A 73 -11.92 2.28 18.99
C GLY A 73 -13.35 2.78 18.77
N VAL A 74 -13.55 3.67 17.79
CA VAL A 74 -14.89 4.19 17.45
C VAL A 74 -15.70 3.20 16.62
N THR A 75 -15.05 2.42 15.76
CA THR A 75 -15.75 1.62 14.74
C THR A 75 -15.77 0.13 15.01
N ASP A 76 -14.97 -0.38 15.96
CA ASP A 76 -14.69 -1.82 16.16
C ASP A 76 -14.23 -2.53 14.88
N LEU A 77 -13.58 -1.82 13.97
CA LEU A 77 -12.85 -2.37 12.85
C LEU A 77 -11.36 -2.25 13.15
N PRO A 78 -10.54 -3.28 12.98
CA PRO A 78 -9.10 -3.12 13.05
C PRO A 78 -8.61 -2.11 12.00
N VAL A 79 -8.07 -0.98 12.46
CA VAL A 79 -7.47 0.06 11.63
C VAL A 79 -6.01 0.16 12.02
N TYR A 80 -5.13 0.08 11.05
CA TYR A 80 -3.69 0.19 11.25
C TYR A 80 -3.16 1.50 10.68
N GLY A 81 -2.03 1.92 11.19
CA GLY A 81 -1.32 3.11 10.74
C GLY A 81 0.18 2.96 10.92
N GLY A 82 0.89 4.04 10.68
CA GLY A 82 2.34 4.05 10.77
C GLY A 82 2.90 5.42 10.45
N VAL A 83 4.17 5.46 10.01
CA VAL A 83 4.87 6.70 9.68
C VAL A 83 5.51 6.62 8.30
N VAL A 84 5.39 7.69 7.52
CA VAL A 84 6.08 7.87 6.23
C VAL A 84 7.27 8.79 6.46
N LEU A 85 8.48 8.35 6.10
CA LEU A 85 9.74 9.03 6.38
C LEU A 85 10.03 10.17 5.39
N ASN A 86 9.07 11.08 5.25
CA ASN A 86 9.19 12.30 4.48
C ASN A 86 9.76 13.45 5.33
N ASN A 87 10.15 14.56 4.68
CA ASN A 87 10.70 15.75 5.35
C ASN A 87 9.79 16.29 6.46
N SER A 88 8.48 16.14 6.36
CA SER A 88 7.51 16.60 7.36
C SER A 88 7.66 15.93 8.73
N VAL A 89 8.27 14.74 8.79
CA VAL A 89 8.59 14.03 10.03
C VAL A 89 10.11 13.98 10.31
N GLY A 90 10.89 14.80 9.61
CA GLY A 90 12.34 14.85 9.74
C GLY A 90 13.11 13.89 8.82
N GLY A 91 12.49 13.38 7.74
CA GLY A 91 13.13 12.47 6.78
C GLY A 91 13.34 11.07 7.37
N LEU A 92 14.53 10.50 7.17
CA LEU A 92 14.94 9.20 7.73
C LEU A 92 15.19 9.32 9.25
N ASN A 93 14.12 9.56 10.00
CA ASN A 93 14.13 9.89 11.41
C ASN A 93 13.80 8.68 12.28
N VAL A 94 14.81 8.14 12.96
CA VAL A 94 14.70 6.99 13.88
C VAL A 94 13.70 7.25 15.01
N ASP A 95 13.69 8.46 15.57
CA ASP A 95 12.79 8.79 16.69
C ASP A 95 11.34 8.89 16.26
N ALA A 96 11.07 9.28 14.99
CA ALA A 96 9.72 9.22 14.44
C ALA A 96 9.24 7.76 14.32
N VAL A 97 10.12 6.83 13.96
CA VAL A 97 9.78 5.38 13.91
C VAL A 97 9.54 4.83 15.30
N LYS A 98 10.41 5.13 16.29
CA LYS A 98 10.24 4.73 17.69
C LYS A 98 8.92 5.25 18.25
N SER A 99 8.63 6.54 18.06
CA SER A 99 7.37 7.15 18.53
C SER A 99 6.15 6.48 17.91
N SER A 100 6.20 6.19 16.59
CA SER A 100 5.14 5.47 15.89
C SER A 100 4.95 4.07 16.47
N ALA A 101 6.03 3.32 16.71
CA ALA A 101 5.99 1.98 17.31
C ALA A 101 5.38 2.00 18.72
N MET A 102 5.79 2.94 19.57
CA MET A 102 5.29 3.08 20.95
C MET A 102 3.78 3.36 21.02
N ILE A 103 3.23 4.03 20.01
CA ILE A 103 1.79 4.28 19.86
C ILE A 103 1.05 3.08 19.22
N GLY A 104 1.76 2.03 18.80
CA GLY A 104 1.17 0.85 18.17
C GLY A 104 1.13 0.93 16.63
N GLY A 105 1.91 1.82 16.02
CA GLY A 105 2.10 1.87 14.58
C GLY A 105 2.66 0.56 14.04
N LYS A 106 2.09 0.11 12.93
CA LYS A 106 2.47 -1.17 12.29
C LYS A 106 3.35 -0.98 11.05
N PHE A 107 3.28 0.17 10.39
CA PHE A 107 3.94 0.39 9.11
C PHE A 107 4.99 1.49 9.19
N VAL A 108 6.09 1.28 8.50
CA VAL A 108 7.10 2.31 8.23
C VAL A 108 7.31 2.36 6.73
N TRP A 109 6.86 3.46 6.12
CA TRP A 109 7.11 3.71 4.70
C TRP A 109 8.36 4.56 4.52
N PHE A 110 9.23 4.13 3.67
CA PHE A 110 10.36 4.93 3.21
C PHE A 110 9.85 6.17 2.44
N PRO A 111 10.72 7.15 2.13
CA PRO A 111 10.30 8.42 1.56
C PRO A 111 9.38 8.26 0.34
N THR A 112 8.35 9.09 0.29
CA THR A 112 7.41 9.15 -0.83
C THR A 112 7.56 10.48 -1.57
N ILE A 113 6.73 11.49 -1.28
CA ILE A 113 6.77 12.81 -1.96
C ILE A 113 8.09 13.57 -1.75
N SER A 114 8.86 13.24 -0.72
CA SER A 114 10.16 13.85 -0.43
C SER A 114 11.35 13.05 -0.96
N TYR A 115 11.13 11.91 -1.63
CA TYR A 115 12.22 11.02 -2.05
C TYR A 115 13.31 11.76 -2.84
N SER A 116 12.93 12.58 -3.80
CA SER A 116 13.90 13.35 -4.63
C SER A 116 14.67 14.44 -3.87
N SER A 117 14.22 14.80 -2.66
CA SER A 117 14.84 15.83 -1.82
C SER A 117 15.55 15.26 -0.58
N ILE A 118 15.50 13.97 -0.36
CA ILE A 118 16.17 13.28 0.75
C ILE A 118 17.39 12.55 0.20
N GLN A 119 18.56 12.90 0.71
CA GLN A 119 19.76 12.10 0.49
C GLN A 119 19.71 10.90 1.45
N ILE A 120 19.68 9.68 0.90
CA ILE A 120 19.64 8.46 1.72
C ILE A 120 21.03 8.26 2.36
N ASN A 121 21.04 8.29 3.69
CA ASN A 121 22.19 7.88 4.47
C ASN A 121 21.95 6.45 4.97
N TRP A 122 22.59 5.48 4.34
CA TRP A 122 22.36 4.05 4.61
C TRP A 122 22.76 3.62 6.04
N SER A 123 23.66 4.31 6.72
CA SER A 123 23.93 4.04 8.15
C SER A 123 22.74 4.42 9.04
N HIS A 124 22.03 5.50 8.75
CA HIS A 124 20.79 5.84 9.46
C HIS A 124 19.64 4.89 9.10
N VAL A 125 19.66 4.33 7.90
CA VAL A 125 18.69 3.29 7.50
C VAL A 125 18.85 2.05 8.36
N GLU A 126 20.08 1.64 8.70
CA GLU A 126 20.35 0.50 9.57
C GLU A 126 19.70 0.70 10.96
N ASP A 127 19.83 1.88 11.56
CA ASP A 127 19.19 2.22 12.85
C ASP A 127 17.65 2.10 12.75
N ILE A 128 17.06 2.60 11.65
CA ILE A 128 15.62 2.48 11.40
C ILE A 128 15.20 1.01 11.28
N LEU A 129 15.97 0.20 10.55
CA LEU A 129 15.68 -1.21 10.37
C LEU A 129 15.77 -1.99 11.68
N HIS A 130 16.69 -1.64 12.59
CA HIS A 130 16.72 -2.22 13.93
C HIS A 130 15.42 -1.94 14.70
N VAL A 131 14.92 -0.70 14.69
CA VAL A 131 13.64 -0.37 15.35
C VAL A 131 12.47 -1.13 14.71
N ILE A 132 12.43 -1.23 13.38
CA ILE A 132 11.41 -1.99 12.64
C ILE A 132 11.42 -3.45 13.08
N LYS A 133 12.60 -4.08 13.15
CA LYS A 133 12.78 -5.47 13.56
C LYS A 133 12.33 -5.71 15.01
N GLU A 134 12.84 -4.90 15.94
CA GLU A 134 12.55 -5.01 17.38
C GLU A 134 11.05 -4.88 17.68
N ASN A 135 10.35 -4.03 16.94
CA ASN A 135 8.91 -3.78 17.12
C ASN A 135 8.04 -4.57 16.12
N GLN A 136 8.63 -5.48 15.35
CA GLN A 136 7.92 -6.31 14.37
C GLN A 136 7.05 -5.49 13.40
N MET A 137 7.50 -4.29 13.04
CA MET A 137 6.79 -3.43 12.10
C MET A 137 6.97 -3.93 10.65
N ILE A 138 6.11 -3.45 9.78
CA ILE A 138 6.14 -3.72 8.35
C ILE A 138 6.96 -2.62 7.67
N LEU A 139 8.02 -3.02 6.98
CA LEU A 139 8.83 -2.16 6.13
C LEU A 139 8.16 -1.99 4.78
N ALA A 140 7.95 -0.75 4.34
CA ALA A 140 7.41 -0.44 3.02
C ALA A 140 8.33 0.53 2.27
N THR A 141 8.61 0.25 1.00
CA THR A 141 9.66 0.96 0.23
C THR A 141 9.29 2.38 -0.20
N GLY A 142 8.02 2.77 -0.08
CA GLY A 142 7.58 4.10 -0.49
C GLY A 142 7.77 4.34 -1.99
N HIS A 143 8.43 5.45 -2.35
CA HIS A 143 8.71 5.83 -3.75
C HIS A 143 10.18 5.68 -4.12
N LEU A 144 10.92 4.79 -3.46
CA LEU A 144 12.29 4.50 -3.82
C LEU A 144 12.38 3.96 -5.25
N LYS A 145 13.51 4.20 -5.93
CA LYS A 145 13.83 3.59 -7.22
C LYS A 145 14.40 2.19 -7.03
N SER A 146 14.38 1.39 -8.08
CA SER A 146 14.80 -0.03 -8.03
C SER A 146 16.14 -0.25 -7.34
N ASP A 147 17.17 0.53 -7.63
CA ASP A 147 18.50 0.37 -7.03
C ASP A 147 18.46 0.57 -5.51
N ASP A 148 17.75 1.61 -5.04
CA ASP A 148 17.57 1.87 -3.61
C ASP A 148 16.68 0.80 -2.95
N ILE A 149 15.69 0.29 -3.68
CA ILE A 149 14.86 -0.83 -3.20
C ILE A 149 15.72 -2.07 -2.98
N PHE A 150 16.55 -2.46 -3.94
CA PHE A 150 17.44 -3.62 -3.79
C PHE A 150 18.40 -3.45 -2.62
N THR A 151 19.01 -2.28 -2.47
CA THR A 151 19.89 -1.98 -1.33
C THR A 151 19.13 -2.14 0.00
N LEU A 152 17.91 -1.59 0.09
CA LEU A 152 17.06 -1.69 1.28
C LEU A 152 16.66 -3.13 1.58
N LEU A 153 16.31 -3.91 0.55
CA LEU A 153 15.94 -5.31 0.70
C LEU A 153 17.12 -6.16 1.21
N ASP A 154 18.32 -5.94 0.70
CA ASP A 154 19.53 -6.66 1.15
C ASP A 154 19.85 -6.36 2.61
N MET A 155 19.76 -5.08 3.04
CA MET A 155 19.94 -4.70 4.44
C MET A 155 18.88 -5.34 5.34
N ALA A 156 17.61 -5.25 4.94
CA ALA A 156 16.49 -5.81 5.70
C ALA A 156 16.61 -7.34 5.83
N LYS A 157 17.01 -8.03 4.75
CA LYS A 157 17.29 -9.46 4.74
C LYS A 157 18.43 -9.82 5.69
N GLY A 158 19.54 -9.07 5.67
CA GLY A 158 20.67 -9.25 6.57
C GLY A 158 20.27 -9.20 8.05
N LEU A 159 19.27 -8.39 8.39
CA LEU A 159 18.69 -8.28 9.72
C LEU A 159 17.57 -9.30 10.00
N GLY A 160 17.15 -10.11 9.02
CA GLY A 160 16.05 -11.07 9.17
C GLY A 160 14.66 -10.44 9.21
N ILE A 161 14.49 -9.25 8.64
CA ILE A 161 13.17 -8.62 8.45
C ILE A 161 12.51 -9.29 7.25
N TRP A 162 11.31 -9.85 7.45
CA TRP A 162 10.55 -10.54 6.41
C TRP A 162 9.22 -9.85 6.05
N ARG A 163 8.75 -8.95 6.92
CA ARG A 163 7.52 -8.18 6.71
C ARG A 163 7.84 -6.96 5.84
N ILE A 164 7.94 -7.17 4.53
CA ILE A 164 8.37 -6.14 3.58
C ILE A 164 7.36 -5.99 2.45
N ILE A 165 7.06 -4.74 2.10
CA ILE A 165 6.21 -4.36 0.97
C ILE A 165 7.01 -3.48 0.01
N VAL A 166 7.02 -3.83 -1.26
CA VAL A 166 7.37 -2.93 -2.36
C VAL A 166 6.09 -2.27 -2.84
N ASN A 167 5.97 -0.96 -2.59
CA ASN A 167 4.77 -0.21 -2.93
C ASN A 167 4.68 0.02 -4.45
N HIS A 168 3.49 -0.18 -5.03
CA HIS A 168 3.08 0.16 -6.40
C HIS A 168 4.23 0.15 -7.44
N PRO A 169 4.92 -1.02 -7.65
CA PRO A 169 6.16 -1.09 -8.42
C PRO A 169 6.04 -0.65 -9.88
N LEU A 170 4.83 -0.73 -10.45
CA LEU A 170 4.54 -0.36 -11.84
C LEU A 170 4.31 1.14 -12.05
N THR A 171 4.17 1.94 -10.97
CA THR A 171 3.95 3.39 -11.10
C THR A 171 5.20 4.11 -11.59
N LYS A 172 5.01 5.26 -12.25
CA LYS A 172 6.12 6.11 -12.75
C LYS A 172 7.08 6.56 -11.65
N VAL A 173 6.60 6.65 -10.40
CA VAL A 173 7.44 7.04 -9.26
C VAL A 173 8.43 5.95 -8.86
N VAL A 174 8.13 4.68 -9.07
CA VAL A 174 9.04 3.53 -8.84
C VAL A 174 9.63 3.07 -10.16
N GLY A 175 8.81 2.60 -11.09
CA GLY A 175 9.18 2.25 -12.45
C GLY A 175 9.95 0.92 -12.55
N ALA A 176 9.66 -0.03 -11.65
CA ALA A 176 10.31 -1.33 -11.68
C ALA A 176 9.86 -2.18 -12.89
N SER A 177 10.81 -2.73 -13.61
CA SER A 177 10.56 -3.70 -14.67
C SER A 177 9.98 -5.01 -14.13
N LEU A 178 9.38 -5.83 -14.99
CA LEU A 178 8.84 -7.13 -14.56
C LEU A 178 9.92 -8.07 -14.01
N ASP A 179 11.14 -8.02 -14.53
CA ASP A 179 12.24 -8.84 -14.05
C ASP A 179 12.71 -8.39 -12.66
N GLU A 180 12.85 -7.09 -12.45
CA GLU A 180 13.12 -6.52 -11.12
C GLU A 180 12.01 -6.87 -10.11
N GLN A 181 10.75 -6.84 -10.51
CA GLN A 181 9.63 -7.23 -9.65
C GLN A 181 9.71 -8.70 -9.24
N VAL A 182 10.08 -9.61 -10.16
CA VAL A 182 10.31 -11.03 -9.83
C VAL A 182 11.43 -11.16 -8.79
N GLU A 183 12.53 -10.45 -8.96
CA GLU A 183 13.65 -10.48 -8.03
C GLU A 183 13.26 -9.93 -6.65
N MET A 184 12.61 -8.74 -6.60
CA MET A 184 12.09 -8.13 -5.36
C MET A 184 11.13 -9.06 -4.63
N SER A 185 10.29 -9.81 -5.35
CA SER A 185 9.29 -10.71 -4.77
C SER A 185 9.87 -11.90 -4.01
N THR A 186 11.16 -12.19 -4.19
CA THR A 186 11.85 -13.25 -3.41
C THR A 186 11.93 -12.91 -1.93
N TYR A 187 11.91 -11.60 -1.58
CA TYR A 187 12.04 -11.09 -0.21
C TYR A 187 10.85 -10.27 0.28
N ALA A 188 10.06 -9.70 -0.61
CA ALA A 188 8.99 -8.77 -0.30
C ALA A 188 7.67 -9.18 -0.94
N TYR A 189 6.56 -8.60 -0.44
CA TYR A 189 5.30 -8.57 -1.16
C TYR A 189 5.27 -7.35 -2.10
N LEU A 190 4.75 -7.54 -3.31
CA LEU A 190 4.52 -6.45 -4.25
C LEU A 190 3.10 -5.92 -4.07
N GLU A 191 2.95 -4.67 -3.67
CA GLU A 191 1.65 -4.03 -3.48
C GLU A 191 1.22 -3.32 -4.77
N HIS A 192 0.27 -3.90 -5.49
CA HIS A 192 -0.35 -3.25 -6.64
C HIS A 192 -1.47 -2.33 -6.19
N CYS A 193 -1.37 -1.05 -6.55
CA CYS A 193 -2.32 -0.02 -6.16
C CYS A 193 -3.19 0.41 -7.35
N PHE A 194 -4.52 0.38 -7.18
CA PHE A 194 -5.46 0.66 -8.25
C PHE A 194 -5.44 2.14 -8.69
N VAL A 195 -5.00 3.04 -7.81
CA VAL A 195 -4.82 4.46 -8.15
C VAL A 195 -3.97 4.66 -9.40
N ALA A 196 -3.00 3.79 -9.66
CA ALA A 196 -2.15 3.83 -10.84
C ALA A 196 -2.95 3.75 -12.15
N CYS A 197 -4.10 3.06 -12.14
CA CYS A 197 -4.96 2.91 -13.31
C CYS A 197 -5.88 4.11 -13.55
N MET A 198 -6.00 5.03 -12.59
CA MET A 198 -6.86 6.19 -12.72
C MET A 198 -6.29 7.23 -13.69
N GLU A 199 -7.18 7.83 -14.50
CA GLU A 199 -6.84 8.82 -15.54
C GLU A 199 -6.02 10.00 -15.02
N LYS A 200 -6.35 10.50 -13.81
CA LYS A 200 -5.64 11.62 -13.18
C LYS A 200 -4.32 11.23 -12.52
N HIS A 201 -3.93 9.97 -12.61
CA HIS A 201 -2.66 9.43 -12.11
C HIS A 201 -1.82 8.89 -13.28
N ASP A 202 -1.34 7.66 -13.20
CA ASP A 202 -0.47 7.10 -14.25
C ASP A 202 -1.22 6.63 -15.49
N ASN A 203 -2.55 6.48 -15.39
CA ASN A 203 -3.40 5.89 -16.43
C ASN A 203 -2.83 4.55 -16.92
N LEU A 204 -2.39 3.74 -15.95
CA LEU A 204 -1.78 2.44 -16.19
C LEU A 204 -2.83 1.47 -16.74
N ASP A 205 -2.48 0.71 -17.77
CA ASP A 205 -3.33 -0.36 -18.28
C ASP A 205 -3.39 -1.50 -17.22
N PRO A 206 -4.58 -1.90 -16.73
CA PRO A 206 -4.72 -2.98 -15.75
C PRO A 206 -4.09 -4.30 -16.18
N VAL A 207 -3.94 -4.54 -17.49
CA VAL A 207 -3.27 -5.73 -18.01
C VAL A 207 -1.83 -5.85 -17.51
N LEU A 208 -1.14 -4.72 -17.27
CA LEU A 208 0.23 -4.72 -16.75
C LEU A 208 0.30 -5.20 -15.29
N ILE A 209 -0.72 -4.89 -14.49
CA ILE A 209 -0.86 -5.42 -13.13
C ILE A 209 -1.09 -6.93 -13.18
N LYS A 210 -2.01 -7.40 -14.04
CA LYS A 210 -2.26 -8.82 -14.24
C LYS A 210 -0.99 -9.54 -14.71
N ASP A 211 -0.23 -8.97 -15.64
CA ASP A 211 1.02 -9.57 -16.13
C ASP A 211 2.07 -9.70 -15.01
N SER A 212 2.19 -8.68 -14.15
CA SER A 212 3.03 -8.75 -12.96
C SER A 212 2.57 -9.86 -12.01
N ILE A 213 1.28 -9.90 -11.65
CA ILE A 213 0.72 -10.95 -10.78
C ILE A 213 0.99 -12.35 -11.34
N LYS A 214 0.79 -12.55 -12.64
CA LYS A 214 1.02 -13.86 -13.28
C LYS A 214 2.50 -14.25 -13.33
N LYS A 215 3.39 -13.29 -13.49
CA LYS A 215 4.84 -13.55 -13.54
C LYS A 215 5.44 -13.78 -12.16
N VAL A 216 5.02 -13.00 -11.17
CA VAL A 216 5.50 -13.04 -9.78
C VAL A 216 4.83 -14.16 -8.98
N GLY A 217 3.53 -14.37 -9.20
CA GLY A 217 2.67 -15.24 -8.40
C GLY A 217 1.87 -14.48 -7.35
N ALA A 218 0.56 -14.75 -7.30
CA ALA A 218 -0.36 -14.07 -6.37
C ALA A 218 0.02 -14.22 -4.88
N ASN A 219 0.74 -15.29 -4.52
CA ASN A 219 1.24 -15.52 -3.16
C ASN A 219 2.31 -14.51 -2.70
N ARG A 220 2.83 -13.69 -3.60
CA ARG A 220 3.79 -12.62 -3.33
C ARG A 220 3.26 -11.23 -3.69
N CYS A 221 1.97 -11.11 -3.99
CA CYS A 221 1.33 -9.86 -4.34
C CYS A 221 0.30 -9.45 -3.28
N LEU A 222 0.05 -8.14 -3.18
CA LEU A 222 -1.05 -7.51 -2.46
C LEU A 222 -1.84 -6.66 -3.46
N MET A 223 -3.14 -6.55 -3.25
CA MET A 223 -3.99 -5.60 -3.96
C MET A 223 -4.47 -4.55 -2.95
N ALA A 224 -4.18 -3.28 -3.22
CA ALA A 224 -4.59 -2.13 -2.41
C ALA A 224 -5.16 -1.03 -3.31
N THR A 225 -5.87 -0.08 -2.74
CA THR A 225 -6.45 0.98 -3.57
C THR A 225 -5.52 2.17 -3.75
N ASP A 226 -4.84 2.60 -2.71
CA ASP A 226 -4.16 3.91 -2.62
C ASP A 226 -5.14 5.07 -2.91
N PHE A 227 -6.43 4.83 -2.57
CA PHE A 227 -7.50 5.82 -2.76
C PHE A 227 -7.66 6.71 -1.53
N GLY A 228 -8.39 7.80 -1.73
CA GLY A 228 -8.69 8.84 -0.76
C GLY A 228 -8.64 10.24 -1.37
N GLN A 229 -8.24 10.38 -2.63
CA GLN A 229 -8.26 11.63 -3.37
C GLN A 229 -9.72 11.99 -3.69
N ILE A 230 -10.08 13.28 -3.57
CA ILE A 230 -11.47 13.75 -3.76
C ILE A 230 -12.07 13.47 -5.16
N HIS A 231 -11.21 13.21 -6.13
CA HIS A 231 -11.62 12.94 -7.52
C HIS A 231 -11.71 11.45 -7.84
N ASN A 232 -11.32 10.58 -6.91
CA ASN A 232 -11.46 9.13 -7.04
C ASN A 232 -12.70 8.64 -6.26
N PRO A 233 -13.23 7.46 -6.58
CA PRO A 233 -14.22 6.79 -5.73
C PRO A 233 -13.71 6.56 -4.30
N SER A 234 -14.63 6.18 -3.39
CA SER A 234 -14.20 5.76 -2.05
C SER A 234 -13.30 4.51 -2.11
N PRO A 235 -12.41 4.30 -1.12
CA PRO A 235 -11.55 3.10 -1.08
C PRO A 235 -12.33 1.78 -1.26
N VAL A 236 -13.47 1.64 -0.60
CA VAL A 236 -14.35 0.46 -0.75
C VAL A 236 -14.82 0.27 -2.19
N ASN A 237 -15.27 1.32 -2.84
CA ASN A 237 -15.68 1.24 -4.25
C ASN A 237 -14.47 1.01 -5.16
N GLY A 238 -13.35 1.65 -4.87
CA GLY A 238 -12.09 1.42 -5.58
C GLY A 238 -11.62 -0.04 -5.51
N MET A 239 -11.74 -0.68 -4.34
CA MET A 239 -11.40 -2.09 -4.19
C MET A 239 -12.33 -2.99 -5.05
N LYS A 240 -13.65 -2.72 -5.06
CA LYS A 240 -14.60 -3.43 -5.93
C LYS A 240 -14.26 -3.25 -7.41
N MET A 241 -13.93 -2.02 -7.82
CA MET A 241 -13.49 -1.73 -9.20
C MET A 241 -12.20 -2.49 -9.54
N PHE A 242 -11.23 -2.51 -8.63
CA PHE A 242 -9.98 -3.22 -8.84
C PHE A 242 -10.19 -4.73 -9.01
N ILE A 243 -11.02 -5.33 -8.16
CA ILE A 243 -11.38 -6.75 -8.25
C ILE A 243 -12.03 -7.05 -9.61
N ASN A 244 -13.04 -6.26 -10.01
CA ASN A 244 -13.69 -6.43 -11.30
C ASN A 244 -12.73 -6.33 -12.48
N SER A 245 -11.81 -5.35 -12.42
CA SER A 245 -10.78 -5.17 -13.44
C SER A 245 -9.86 -6.39 -13.53
N MET A 246 -9.38 -6.90 -12.40
CA MET A 246 -8.50 -8.08 -12.39
C MET A 246 -9.19 -9.35 -12.86
N ILE A 247 -10.47 -9.54 -12.52
CA ILE A 247 -11.27 -10.66 -13.03
C ILE A 247 -11.43 -10.56 -14.55
N HIS A 248 -11.69 -9.35 -15.05
CA HIS A 248 -11.81 -9.12 -16.49
C HIS A 248 -10.51 -9.49 -17.23
N GLU A 249 -9.37 -9.20 -16.63
CA GLU A 249 -8.05 -9.56 -17.16
C GLU A 249 -7.67 -11.04 -16.94
N GLY A 250 -8.52 -11.84 -16.29
CA GLY A 250 -8.30 -13.27 -16.11
C GLY A 250 -7.51 -13.65 -14.84
N VAL A 251 -7.48 -12.77 -13.84
CA VAL A 251 -7.04 -13.15 -12.48
C VAL A 251 -8.20 -13.88 -11.78
N SER A 252 -7.94 -15.04 -11.22
CA SER A 252 -8.97 -15.85 -10.56
C SER A 252 -9.39 -15.26 -9.22
N ILE A 253 -10.59 -15.59 -8.76
CA ILE A 253 -11.10 -15.12 -7.46
C ILE A 253 -10.26 -15.66 -6.30
N ASP A 254 -9.65 -16.83 -6.44
CA ASP A 254 -8.79 -17.40 -5.41
C ASP A 254 -7.46 -16.65 -5.33
N GLU A 255 -6.89 -16.23 -6.46
CA GLU A 255 -5.71 -15.33 -6.48
C GLU A 255 -6.04 -13.98 -5.84
N ILE A 256 -7.23 -13.43 -6.11
CA ILE A 256 -7.69 -12.17 -5.49
C ILE A 256 -7.86 -12.33 -3.99
N ARG A 257 -8.48 -13.42 -3.52
CA ARG A 257 -8.60 -13.70 -2.08
C ARG A 257 -7.24 -13.81 -1.41
N LEU A 258 -6.31 -14.49 -2.05
CA LEU A 258 -4.94 -14.60 -1.54
C LEU A 258 -4.31 -13.21 -1.36
N MET A 259 -4.44 -12.32 -2.36
CA MET A 259 -3.84 -10.99 -2.36
C MET A 259 -4.55 -9.96 -1.47
N CYS A 260 -5.86 -10.09 -1.27
CA CYS A 260 -6.65 -9.14 -0.47
C CYS A 260 -6.95 -9.62 0.95
N LYS A 261 -6.78 -10.92 1.25
CA LYS A 261 -7.12 -11.52 2.53
C LYS A 261 -5.94 -12.21 3.20
N ASP A 262 -5.44 -13.29 2.58
CA ASP A 262 -4.50 -14.19 3.25
C ASP A 262 -3.10 -13.58 3.38
N ASN A 263 -2.58 -12.95 2.31
CA ASN A 263 -1.28 -12.29 2.34
C ASN A 263 -1.28 -11.08 3.29
N PRO A 264 -2.26 -10.14 3.24
CA PRO A 264 -2.33 -9.06 4.22
C PRO A 264 -2.46 -9.57 5.66
N HIS A 265 -3.27 -10.62 5.90
CA HIS A 265 -3.40 -11.22 7.23
C HIS A 265 -2.06 -11.74 7.75
N LYS A 266 -1.35 -12.52 6.94
CA LYS A 266 -0.02 -13.05 7.29
C LYS A 266 1.01 -11.95 7.53
N LEU A 267 0.94 -10.86 6.78
CA LEU A 267 1.89 -9.76 6.87
C LEU A 267 1.68 -8.95 8.16
N ILE A 268 0.42 -8.69 8.56
CA ILE A 268 0.06 -7.81 9.68
C ILE A 268 0.12 -8.55 11.03
N ASN A 269 -0.24 -9.82 11.08
CA ASN A 269 -0.30 -10.65 12.29
C ASN A 269 0.87 -11.63 12.39
#